data_a8eaa556e79ad71b27d8627505d4f13c
#
_entry.id   a8eaa556e79ad71b27d8627505d4f13c
#
_cell.length_a   1.000
_cell.length_b   1.000
_cell.length_c   1.000
_cell.angle_alpha   90.00
_cell.angle_beta   90.00
_cell.angle_gamma   90.00
#
_symmetry.space_group_name_H-M   'P 1'
#
loop_
_entity.id
_entity.type
_entity.pdbx_description
1 polymer ?
#
loop_
_entity_poly.entity_id
_entity_poly.type
_entity_poly.pdbx_seq_one_letter_code
_entity_poly.pdbx_strand_id
1 'polypeptide(L)'
;MKTGLILEGGAVRGIFTAGVLDRLLEENVIFPYVIGVSAGGGNAMSYVSRQKGRTAKMINVPRNQSYYGIRQLVSSGKLINLDKMAFEYPYKQFPFDFDTYFNGGVETEYVCSCMETGKAEYLSETEDCSRLLTITKATCSVPMLCSPVVIDGKHYLDGSISDSIPIEHALEKGCDKLVIILTKPGKAVPPTDYKKFRMVIHRMYKQYPAFEEACMTRVERYAKTIELMERLEREGRILTIRPTLPPISKFEKDSDKIAESYRDGYSQADRRIDELLEYIGKVRAQVG
;
A
#
# COMPACT_ATOMS: atom_id res chain seq x y z
N MET A 1 17.57 17.32 4.99
CA MET A 1 16.14 17.08 5.32
C MET A 1 15.70 15.84 4.58
N LYS A 2 15.26 14.80 5.29
CA LYS A 2 14.78 13.53 4.71
C LYS A 2 13.26 13.62 4.54
N THR A 3 12.76 13.44 3.32
CA THR A 3 11.31 13.37 3.07
C THR A 3 10.93 11.93 2.76
N GLY A 4 9.96 11.39 3.51
CA GLY A 4 9.44 10.04 3.35
C GLY A 4 8.15 10.02 2.52
N LEU A 5 7.90 8.90 1.84
CA LEU A 5 6.67 8.62 1.10
C LEU A 5 5.90 7.49 1.78
N ILE A 6 4.65 7.76 2.18
CA ILE A 6 3.75 6.77 2.78
C ILE A 6 2.63 6.43 1.80
N LEU A 7 2.42 5.13 1.56
CA LEU A 7 1.42 4.62 0.63
C LEU A 7 0.35 3.82 1.39
N GLU A 8 -0.85 4.40 1.51
CA GLU A 8 -1.99 3.74 2.18
C GLU A 8 -2.46 2.51 1.39
N GLY A 9 -2.94 1.49 2.12
CA GLY A 9 -3.59 0.32 1.55
C GLY A 9 -5.01 0.59 1.05
N GLY A 10 -5.52 -0.28 0.18
CA GLY A 10 -6.87 -0.09 -0.35
C GLY A 10 -7.34 -1.14 -1.36
N ALA A 11 -6.60 -2.23 -1.53
CA ALA A 11 -6.81 -3.23 -2.59
C ALA A 11 -6.89 -2.55 -3.96
N VAL A 12 -7.94 -2.76 -4.79
CA VAL A 12 -8.05 -2.14 -6.12
C VAL A 12 -8.03 -0.60 -6.07
N ARG A 13 -8.41 0.02 -4.95
CA ARG A 13 -8.30 1.50 -4.79
C ARG A 13 -6.86 2.02 -4.89
N GLY A 14 -5.86 1.15 -4.69
CA GLY A 14 -4.45 1.47 -4.93
C GLY A 14 -4.12 1.85 -6.39
N ILE A 15 -5.07 1.72 -7.31
CA ILE A 15 -4.94 2.21 -8.69
C ILE A 15 -4.81 3.73 -8.74
N PHE A 16 -5.46 4.46 -7.83
CA PHE A 16 -5.25 5.90 -7.65
C PHE A 16 -3.79 6.21 -7.32
N THR A 17 -3.26 5.49 -6.33
CA THR A 17 -1.85 5.60 -5.93
C THR A 17 -0.91 5.32 -7.11
N ALA A 18 -1.21 4.31 -7.94
CA ALA A 18 -0.43 4.02 -9.14
C ALA A 18 -0.38 5.21 -10.11
N GLY A 19 -1.52 5.89 -10.33
CA GLY A 19 -1.57 7.10 -11.16
C GLY A 19 -0.71 8.23 -10.61
N VAL A 20 -0.75 8.48 -9.30
CA VAL A 20 0.13 9.46 -8.63
C VAL A 20 1.59 9.11 -8.85
N LEU A 21 1.98 7.88 -8.54
CA LEU A 21 3.37 7.42 -8.61
C LEU A 21 3.92 7.44 -10.04
N ASP A 22 3.11 7.07 -11.02
CA ASP A 22 3.52 7.12 -12.42
C ASP A 22 3.82 8.56 -12.87
N ARG A 23 3.03 9.55 -12.40
CA ARG A 23 3.32 10.97 -12.67
C ARG A 23 4.59 11.45 -11.97
N LEU A 24 4.85 10.98 -10.75
CA LEU A 24 6.11 11.27 -10.04
C LEU A 24 7.33 10.69 -10.74
N LEU A 25 7.21 9.47 -11.27
CA LEU A 25 8.28 8.84 -12.05
C LEU A 25 8.60 9.60 -13.34
N GLU A 26 7.63 10.21 -14.00
CA GLU A 26 7.84 11.06 -15.17
C GLU A 26 8.64 12.31 -14.86
N GLU A 27 8.51 12.87 -13.66
CA GLU A 27 9.33 13.99 -13.17
C GLU A 27 10.65 13.54 -12.51
N ASN A 28 11.00 12.26 -12.59
CA ASN A 28 12.16 11.69 -11.91
C ASN A 28 12.18 12.00 -10.40
N VAL A 29 11.00 12.07 -9.78
CA VAL A 29 10.86 12.24 -8.34
C VAL A 29 10.98 10.88 -7.69
N ILE A 30 12.05 10.66 -6.95
CA ILE A 30 12.29 9.45 -6.15
C ILE A 30 12.52 9.88 -4.70
N PHE A 31 11.75 9.31 -3.79
CA PHE A 31 11.88 9.53 -2.35
C PHE A 31 12.96 8.61 -1.77
N PRO A 32 13.81 9.11 -0.84
CA PRO A 32 14.86 8.27 -0.23
C PRO A 32 14.31 7.21 0.73
N TYR A 33 13.08 7.39 1.22
CA TYR A 33 12.38 6.44 2.09
C TYR A 33 10.95 6.26 1.60
N VAL A 34 10.54 5.01 1.44
CA VAL A 34 9.18 4.63 1.01
C VAL A 34 8.64 3.56 1.93
N ILE A 35 7.43 3.75 2.45
CA ILE A 35 6.75 2.72 3.23
C ILE A 35 5.35 2.47 2.70
N GLY A 36 5.03 1.19 2.48
CA GLY A 36 3.76 0.78 1.90
C GLY A 36 2.98 -0.19 2.77
N VAL A 37 1.66 -0.05 2.76
CA VAL A 37 0.72 -0.90 3.49
C VAL A 37 -0.18 -1.60 2.50
N SER A 38 -0.27 -2.94 2.52
CA SER A 38 -1.18 -3.70 1.65
C SER A 38 -0.95 -3.35 0.16
N ALA A 39 -1.98 -2.91 -0.56
CA ALA A 39 -1.85 -2.45 -1.95
C ALA A 39 -0.82 -1.30 -2.10
N GLY A 40 -0.61 -0.49 -1.06
CA GLY A 40 0.46 0.51 -1.02
C GLY A 40 1.85 -0.13 -1.09
N GLY A 41 2.05 -1.30 -0.48
CA GLY A 41 3.27 -2.09 -0.62
C GLY A 41 3.50 -2.57 -2.05
N GLY A 42 2.46 -3.08 -2.73
CA GLY A 42 2.54 -3.45 -4.14
C GLY A 42 2.86 -2.25 -5.06
N ASN A 43 2.34 -1.07 -4.74
CA ASN A 43 2.67 0.19 -5.41
C ASN A 43 4.12 0.62 -5.15
N ALA A 44 4.60 0.49 -3.89
CA ALA A 44 5.98 0.79 -3.52
C ALA A 44 6.97 -0.03 -4.35
N MET A 45 6.72 -1.34 -4.56
CA MET A 45 7.54 -2.18 -5.41
C MET A 45 7.71 -1.58 -6.82
N SER A 46 6.60 -1.29 -7.50
CA SER A 46 6.62 -0.76 -8.88
C SER A 46 7.28 0.62 -8.97
N TYR A 47 7.08 1.46 -7.94
CA TYR A 47 7.67 2.80 -7.88
C TYR A 47 9.19 2.76 -7.64
N VAL A 48 9.64 2.00 -6.65
CA VAL A 48 11.06 1.89 -6.29
C VAL A 48 11.86 1.23 -7.42
N SER A 49 11.28 0.24 -8.11
CA SER A 49 11.86 -0.36 -9.31
C SER A 49 11.69 0.51 -10.57
N ARG A 50 11.14 1.73 -10.45
CA ARG A 50 10.92 2.69 -11.55
C ARG A 50 10.08 2.14 -12.71
N GLN A 51 9.25 1.14 -12.45
CA GLN A 51 8.43 0.47 -13.46
C GLN A 51 7.06 1.16 -13.63
N LYS A 52 7.07 2.29 -14.32
CA LYS A 52 5.87 3.05 -14.66
C LYS A 52 4.80 2.17 -15.34
N GLY A 53 3.55 2.31 -14.91
CA GLY A 53 2.40 1.59 -15.44
C GLY A 53 2.30 0.12 -15.01
N ARG A 54 3.28 -0.44 -14.30
CA ARG A 54 3.28 -1.85 -13.90
C ARG A 54 2.08 -2.20 -13.03
N THR A 55 1.83 -1.43 -11.97
CA THR A 55 0.68 -1.67 -11.08
C THR A 55 -0.66 -1.55 -11.83
N ALA A 56 -0.80 -0.56 -12.71
CA ALA A 56 -2.01 -0.40 -13.50
C ALA A 56 -2.27 -1.62 -14.41
N LYS A 57 -1.23 -2.15 -15.04
CA LYS A 57 -1.32 -3.39 -15.84
C LYS A 57 -1.72 -4.60 -14.99
N MET A 58 -1.15 -4.74 -13.78
CA MET A 58 -1.46 -5.85 -12.85
C MET A 58 -2.91 -5.82 -12.33
N ILE A 59 -3.47 -4.63 -12.13
CA ILE A 59 -4.86 -4.48 -11.67
C ILE A 59 -5.85 -4.66 -12.82
N ASN A 60 -5.55 -4.14 -14.00
CA ASN A 60 -6.46 -4.14 -15.16
C ASN A 60 -6.25 -5.36 -16.09
N VAL A 61 -5.94 -6.51 -15.51
CA VAL A 61 -5.81 -7.76 -16.29
C VAL A 61 -7.19 -8.31 -16.70
N PRO A 62 -7.27 -9.05 -17.83
CA PRO A 62 -8.46 -9.80 -18.18
C PRO A 62 -8.95 -10.68 -17.03
N ARG A 63 -10.27 -10.81 -16.87
CA ARG A 63 -10.89 -11.55 -15.75
C ARG A 63 -10.38 -12.98 -15.56
N ASN A 64 -9.98 -13.64 -16.65
CA ASN A 64 -9.40 -14.99 -16.61
C ASN A 64 -7.95 -15.04 -16.10
N GLN A 65 -7.28 -13.92 -16.08
CA GLN A 65 -5.90 -13.79 -15.59
C GLN A 65 -5.81 -13.13 -14.22
N SER A 66 -6.91 -12.52 -13.71
CA SER A 66 -6.94 -11.81 -12.43
C SER A 66 -6.59 -12.75 -11.27
N TYR A 67 -5.90 -12.22 -10.28
CA TYR A 67 -5.57 -12.91 -9.02
C TYR A 67 -6.70 -12.84 -7.97
N TYR A 68 -7.84 -12.18 -8.25
CA TYR A 68 -8.97 -12.05 -7.33
C TYR A 68 -10.32 -12.22 -8.03
N GLY A 69 -11.34 -12.58 -7.25
CA GLY A 69 -12.73 -12.66 -7.68
C GLY A 69 -13.31 -14.08 -7.71
N ILE A 70 -14.59 -14.19 -8.08
CA ILE A 70 -15.36 -15.46 -8.06
C ILE A 70 -14.69 -16.55 -8.91
N ARG A 71 -14.08 -16.20 -10.02
CA ARG A 71 -13.39 -17.17 -10.88
C ARG A 71 -12.17 -17.78 -10.18
N GLN A 72 -11.42 -16.99 -9.39
CA GLN A 72 -10.36 -17.50 -8.55
C GLN A 72 -10.89 -18.41 -7.44
N LEU A 73 -12.04 -18.06 -6.84
CA LEU A 73 -12.69 -18.92 -5.86
C LEU A 73 -13.02 -20.30 -6.46
N VAL A 74 -13.56 -20.35 -7.67
CA VAL A 74 -13.90 -21.60 -8.36
C VAL A 74 -12.66 -22.40 -8.76
N SER A 75 -11.61 -21.74 -9.24
CA SER A 75 -10.40 -22.43 -9.76
C SER A 75 -9.39 -22.82 -8.68
N SER A 76 -9.28 -22.07 -7.59
CA SER A 76 -8.24 -22.25 -6.56
C SER A 76 -8.80 -22.39 -5.13
N GLY A 77 -10.12 -22.30 -4.95
CA GLY A 77 -10.75 -22.27 -3.62
C GLY A 77 -10.48 -20.97 -2.83
N LYS A 78 -9.83 -19.99 -3.43
CA LYS A 78 -9.46 -18.72 -2.79
C LYS A 78 -10.09 -17.55 -3.54
N LEU A 79 -10.74 -16.62 -2.82
CA LEU A 79 -11.26 -15.40 -3.42
C LEU A 79 -10.14 -14.47 -3.91
N ILE A 80 -8.99 -14.52 -3.24
CA ILE A 80 -7.77 -13.78 -3.58
C ILE A 80 -6.61 -14.79 -3.62
N ASN A 81 -5.96 -14.90 -4.76
CA ASN A 81 -4.78 -15.76 -4.94
C ASN A 81 -3.51 -14.89 -4.89
N LEU A 82 -3.03 -14.63 -3.67
CA LEU A 82 -1.82 -13.83 -3.47
C LEU A 82 -0.55 -14.54 -3.94
N ASP A 83 -0.55 -15.88 -4.03
CA ASP A 83 0.60 -16.62 -4.57
C ASP A 83 0.80 -16.29 -6.05
N LYS A 84 -0.30 -16.19 -6.81
CA LYS A 84 -0.26 -15.75 -8.20
C LYS A 84 0.26 -14.33 -8.33
N MET A 85 -0.24 -13.41 -7.49
CA MET A 85 0.17 -12.00 -7.49
C MET A 85 1.65 -11.85 -7.11
N ALA A 86 2.09 -12.54 -6.05
CA ALA A 86 3.43 -12.38 -5.51
C ALA A 86 4.51 -13.16 -6.26
N PHE A 87 4.21 -14.40 -6.69
CA PHE A 87 5.24 -15.32 -7.22
C PHE A 87 5.08 -15.66 -8.71
N GLU A 88 3.89 -15.48 -9.31
CA GLU A 88 3.72 -15.75 -10.73
C GLU A 88 3.86 -14.49 -11.58
N TYR A 89 3.20 -13.40 -11.20
CA TYR A 89 3.23 -12.14 -11.92
C TYR A 89 4.65 -11.57 -12.11
N PRO A 90 5.50 -11.49 -11.08
CA PRO A 90 6.83 -10.91 -11.21
C PRO A 90 7.77 -11.66 -12.16
N TYR A 91 7.55 -12.96 -12.36
CA TYR A 91 8.41 -13.75 -13.22
C TYR A 91 7.83 -14.05 -14.62
N LYS A 92 6.51 -13.88 -14.82
CA LYS A 92 5.85 -14.28 -16.06
C LYS A 92 5.12 -13.14 -16.77
N GLN A 93 4.07 -12.60 -16.14
CA GLN A 93 3.13 -11.69 -16.80
C GLN A 93 3.55 -10.22 -16.69
N PHE A 94 4.13 -9.84 -15.57
CA PHE A 94 4.56 -8.49 -15.26
C PHE A 94 5.95 -8.53 -14.64
N PRO A 95 7.00 -8.81 -15.45
CA PRO A 95 8.36 -8.97 -14.95
C PRO A 95 8.76 -7.85 -14.02
N PHE A 96 9.35 -8.23 -12.88
CA PHE A 96 9.78 -7.27 -11.88
C PHE A 96 11.27 -7.02 -12.02
N ASP A 97 11.66 -5.77 -12.00
CA ASP A 97 13.06 -5.35 -12.05
C ASP A 97 13.64 -5.33 -10.63
N PHE A 98 14.12 -6.50 -10.21
CA PHE A 98 14.78 -6.69 -8.92
C PHE A 98 16.08 -5.91 -8.83
N ASP A 99 16.82 -5.81 -9.94
CA ASP A 99 18.09 -5.10 -9.96
C ASP A 99 17.92 -3.62 -9.65
N THR A 100 17.03 -2.94 -10.38
CA THR A 100 16.70 -1.53 -10.08
C THR A 100 16.12 -1.37 -8.66
N TYR A 101 15.32 -2.31 -8.18
CA TYR A 101 14.76 -2.24 -6.83
C TYR A 101 15.84 -2.30 -5.76
N PHE A 102 16.74 -3.27 -5.79
CA PHE A 102 17.76 -3.47 -4.77
C PHE A 102 18.90 -2.44 -4.86
N ASN A 103 19.26 -2.01 -6.07
CA ASN A 103 20.38 -1.09 -6.29
C ASN A 103 19.97 0.38 -6.43
N GLY A 104 18.67 0.68 -6.38
CA GLY A 104 18.12 2.03 -6.57
C GLY A 104 18.36 3.02 -5.42
N GLY A 105 18.92 2.56 -4.29
CA GLY A 105 19.28 3.41 -3.15
C GLY A 105 18.08 3.95 -2.36
N VAL A 106 16.90 3.31 -2.46
CA VAL A 106 15.68 3.69 -1.73
C VAL A 106 15.49 2.76 -0.55
N GLU A 107 15.46 3.30 0.65
CA GLU A 107 15.04 2.56 1.85
C GLU A 107 13.55 2.25 1.76
N THR A 108 13.18 0.98 1.68
CA THR A 108 11.78 0.56 1.47
C THR A 108 11.31 -0.39 2.56
N GLU A 109 10.17 -0.08 3.17
CA GLU A 109 9.55 -0.90 4.21
C GLU A 109 8.10 -1.26 3.89
N TYR A 110 7.68 -2.39 4.40
CA TYR A 110 6.32 -2.94 4.23
C TYR A 110 5.73 -3.19 5.61
N VAL A 111 4.57 -2.61 5.87
CA VAL A 111 3.88 -2.83 7.14
C VAL A 111 3.22 -4.20 7.11
N CYS A 112 3.52 -5.03 8.11
CA CYS A 112 2.87 -6.32 8.34
C CYS A 112 2.33 -6.36 9.77
N SER A 113 1.16 -6.97 9.98
CA SER A 113 0.62 -7.17 11.33
C SER A 113 1.08 -8.52 11.85
N CYS A 114 1.95 -8.54 12.86
CA CYS A 114 2.39 -9.75 13.54
C CYS A 114 1.25 -10.32 14.37
N MET A 115 0.90 -11.59 14.15
CA MET A 115 -0.25 -12.20 14.81
C MET A 115 0.03 -12.52 16.28
N GLU A 116 1.26 -12.86 16.61
CA GLU A 116 1.69 -13.18 17.98
C GLU A 116 1.55 -11.97 18.90
N THR A 117 1.87 -10.78 18.40
CA THR A 117 1.93 -9.55 19.21
C THR A 117 0.77 -8.60 18.97
N GLY A 118 0.04 -8.75 17.86
CA GLY A 118 -0.98 -7.80 17.39
C GLY A 118 -0.41 -6.46 16.94
N LYS A 119 0.92 -6.28 16.94
CA LYS A 119 1.60 -5.02 16.58
C LYS A 119 2.01 -4.99 15.11
N ALA A 120 2.21 -3.79 14.60
CA ALA A 120 2.85 -3.60 13.32
C ALA A 120 4.35 -3.97 13.41
N GLU A 121 4.84 -4.68 12.41
CA GLU A 121 6.26 -4.84 12.13
C GLU A 121 6.53 -4.28 10.73
N TYR A 122 7.67 -3.61 10.60
CA TYR A 122 8.08 -2.87 9.40
C TYR A 122 9.21 -3.64 8.75
N LEU A 123 8.85 -4.46 7.77
CA LEU A 123 9.76 -5.42 7.14
C LEU A 123 10.39 -4.82 5.89
N SER A 124 11.67 -5.05 5.71
CA SER A 124 12.44 -4.65 4.53
C SER A 124 13.23 -5.82 3.96
N GLU A 125 13.66 -5.70 2.71
CA GLU A 125 14.54 -6.65 2.06
C GLU A 125 15.45 -5.94 1.06
N THR A 126 16.73 -6.33 1.03
CA THR A 126 17.75 -5.66 0.24
C THR A 126 18.45 -6.53 -0.79
N GLU A 127 18.23 -7.87 -0.78
CA GLU A 127 18.94 -8.79 -1.66
C GLU A 127 18.16 -10.06 -2.04
N ASP A 128 17.29 -10.58 -1.17
CA ASP A 128 16.55 -11.82 -1.42
C ASP A 128 15.21 -11.55 -2.12
N CYS A 129 15.16 -11.86 -3.41
CA CYS A 129 13.95 -11.73 -4.24
C CYS A 129 12.75 -12.51 -3.65
N SER A 130 12.97 -13.73 -3.16
CA SER A 130 11.89 -14.58 -2.65
C SER A 130 11.33 -14.04 -1.33
N ARG A 131 12.23 -13.57 -0.46
CA ARG A 131 11.83 -12.96 0.82
C ARG A 131 11.10 -11.64 0.59
N LEU A 132 11.55 -10.78 -0.34
CA LEU A 132 10.84 -9.56 -0.75
C LEU A 132 9.40 -9.85 -1.20
N LEU A 133 9.22 -10.84 -2.08
CA LEU A 133 7.91 -11.24 -2.57
C LEU A 133 7.03 -11.84 -1.46
N THR A 134 7.64 -12.55 -0.50
CA THR A 134 6.95 -13.08 0.68
C THR A 134 6.48 -11.96 1.60
N ILE A 135 7.31 -10.95 1.84
CA ILE A 135 6.94 -9.74 2.60
C ILE A 135 5.79 -9.00 1.91
N THR A 136 5.87 -8.83 0.59
CA THR A 136 4.82 -8.18 -0.19
C THR A 136 3.51 -8.95 -0.14
N LYS A 137 3.57 -10.29 -0.15
CA LYS A 137 2.40 -11.14 0.06
C LYS A 137 1.83 -10.95 1.47
N ALA A 138 2.67 -10.89 2.50
CA ALA A 138 2.26 -10.74 3.89
C ALA A 138 1.51 -9.43 4.12
N THR A 139 2.06 -8.29 3.67
CA THR A 139 1.41 -6.99 3.81
C THR A 139 0.03 -6.93 3.12
N CYS A 140 -0.19 -7.76 2.06
CA CYS A 140 -1.46 -7.84 1.32
C CYS A 140 -2.42 -8.92 1.83
N SER A 141 -2.05 -9.71 2.85
CA SER A 141 -2.84 -10.86 3.33
C SER A 141 -3.99 -10.42 4.24
N VAL A 142 -5.13 -10.05 3.62
CA VAL A 142 -6.31 -9.53 4.33
C VAL A 142 -6.92 -10.62 5.24
N PRO A 143 -7.18 -10.32 6.52
CA PRO A 143 -7.85 -11.24 7.44
C PRO A 143 -9.18 -11.76 6.88
N MET A 144 -9.52 -13.01 7.20
CA MET A 144 -10.69 -13.78 6.74
C MET A 144 -10.66 -14.16 5.24
N LEU A 145 -9.88 -13.48 4.40
CA LEU A 145 -9.82 -13.72 2.95
C LEU A 145 -8.54 -14.42 2.52
N CYS A 146 -7.48 -14.29 3.31
CA CYS A 146 -6.16 -14.85 3.03
C CYS A 146 -5.64 -15.63 4.23
N SER A 147 -4.78 -16.62 3.98
CA SER A 147 -4.05 -17.32 5.02
C SER A 147 -2.90 -16.44 5.55
N PRO A 148 -2.53 -16.60 6.83
CA PRO A 148 -1.31 -15.99 7.36
C PRO A 148 -0.08 -16.40 6.55
N VAL A 149 0.89 -15.51 6.49
CA VAL A 149 2.20 -15.73 5.86
C VAL A 149 3.24 -15.87 6.95
N VAL A 150 4.08 -16.90 6.85
CA VAL A 150 5.17 -17.12 7.81
C VAL A 150 6.45 -16.49 7.28
N ILE A 151 7.06 -15.62 8.08
CA ILE A 151 8.37 -15.00 7.82
C ILE A 151 9.18 -15.10 9.11
N ASP A 152 10.36 -15.66 9.02
CA ASP A 152 11.28 -15.81 10.17
C ASP A 152 10.62 -16.44 11.42
N GLY A 153 9.72 -17.43 11.19
CA GLY A 153 9.02 -18.17 12.26
C GLY A 153 7.81 -17.44 12.86
N LYS A 154 7.48 -16.21 12.45
CA LYS A 154 6.29 -15.46 12.90
C LYS A 154 5.20 -15.47 11.82
N HIS A 155 3.94 -15.34 12.26
CA HIS A 155 2.78 -15.27 11.38
C HIS A 155 2.35 -13.82 11.15
N TYR A 156 2.14 -13.47 9.88
CA TYR A 156 1.77 -12.11 9.48
C TYR A 156 0.48 -12.09 8.65
N LEU A 157 -0.29 -11.06 8.86
CA LEU A 157 -1.41 -10.64 8.03
C LEU A 157 -1.27 -9.17 7.64
N ASP A 158 -2.24 -8.64 6.86
CA ASP A 158 -2.24 -7.29 6.29
C ASP A 158 -1.89 -6.21 7.32
N GLY A 159 -0.89 -5.40 7.00
CA GLY A 159 -0.36 -4.37 7.88
C GLY A 159 -1.37 -3.34 8.31
N SER A 160 -2.41 -3.12 7.50
CA SER A 160 -3.46 -2.14 7.80
C SER A 160 -4.30 -2.50 9.04
N ILE A 161 -4.13 -3.68 9.62
CA ILE A 161 -4.77 -4.05 10.89
C ILE A 161 -4.11 -3.29 12.04
N SER A 162 -2.79 -3.27 12.07
CA SER A 162 -2.01 -2.71 13.18
C SER A 162 -1.57 -1.27 12.92
N ASP A 163 -1.21 -0.93 11.68
CA ASP A 163 -0.86 0.44 11.28
C ASP A 163 -1.25 0.69 9.81
N SER A 164 -2.29 1.49 9.60
CA SER A 164 -2.84 1.77 8.26
C SER A 164 -2.11 2.90 7.53
N ILE A 165 -1.48 3.82 8.26
CA ILE A 165 -0.73 4.98 7.75
C ILE A 165 0.43 5.23 8.72
N PRO A 166 1.62 4.66 8.48
CA PRO A 166 2.72 4.57 9.43
C PRO A 166 3.49 5.90 9.62
N ILE A 167 2.77 6.94 10.10
CA ILE A 167 3.33 8.30 10.28
C ILE A 167 4.38 8.31 11.38
N GLU A 168 4.06 7.76 12.56
CA GLU A 168 4.97 7.77 13.72
C GLU A 168 6.26 7.03 13.38
N HIS A 169 6.15 5.84 12.79
CA HIS A 169 7.31 5.06 12.37
C HIS A 169 8.19 5.80 11.34
N ALA A 170 7.59 6.44 10.33
CA ALA A 170 8.35 7.20 9.35
C ALA A 170 9.09 8.40 9.97
N LEU A 171 8.50 9.04 11.00
CA LEU A 171 9.17 10.10 11.77
C LEU A 171 10.33 9.53 12.61
N GLU A 172 10.15 8.37 13.25
CA GLU A 172 11.19 7.67 14.00
C GLU A 172 12.37 7.24 13.09
N LYS A 173 12.10 6.95 11.80
CA LYS A 173 13.12 6.70 10.77
C LYS A 173 13.86 7.96 10.31
N GLY A 174 13.62 9.09 10.98
CA GLY A 174 14.31 10.36 10.73
C GLY A 174 13.75 11.14 9.54
N CYS A 175 12.52 10.88 9.11
CA CYS A 175 11.87 11.73 8.13
C CYS A 175 11.42 13.05 8.76
N ASP A 176 11.90 14.17 8.25
CA ASP A 176 11.51 15.52 8.69
C ASP A 176 10.11 15.89 8.15
N LYS A 177 9.85 15.47 6.91
CA LYS A 177 8.61 15.70 6.16
C LYS A 177 8.09 14.41 5.54
N LEU A 178 6.77 14.35 5.32
CA LEU A 178 6.12 13.19 4.72
C LEU A 178 5.22 13.61 3.57
N VAL A 179 5.26 12.85 2.48
CA VAL A 179 4.21 12.84 1.46
C VAL A 179 3.37 11.58 1.68
N ILE A 180 2.06 11.74 1.81
CA ILE A 180 1.14 10.63 2.07
C ILE A 180 0.15 10.51 0.92
N ILE A 181 0.10 9.35 0.27
CA ILE A 181 -0.89 9.06 -0.76
C ILE A 181 -1.98 8.18 -0.15
N LEU A 182 -3.19 8.74 -0.09
CA LEU A 182 -4.37 8.06 0.44
C LEU A 182 -5.21 7.44 -0.68
N THR A 183 -5.94 6.39 -0.35
CA THR A 183 -6.81 5.65 -1.28
C THR A 183 -8.30 5.96 -1.11
N LYS A 184 -8.61 6.95 -0.26
CA LYS A 184 -9.98 7.37 0.06
C LYS A 184 -10.11 8.89 -0.03
N PRO A 185 -11.23 9.39 -0.57
CA PRO A 185 -11.52 10.82 -0.60
C PRO A 185 -11.92 11.30 0.81
N GLY A 186 -11.42 12.46 1.20
CA GLY A 186 -11.84 13.14 2.42
C GLY A 186 -11.55 12.40 3.73
N LYS A 187 -12.01 12.99 4.84
CA LYS A 187 -11.76 12.54 6.22
C LYS A 187 -12.68 11.39 6.67
N ALA A 188 -13.75 11.11 5.95
CA ALA A 188 -14.94 10.43 6.48
C ALA A 188 -15.08 8.95 6.11
N VAL A 189 -14.14 8.33 5.39
CA VAL A 189 -14.27 6.91 5.02
C VAL A 189 -13.48 6.03 5.98
N PRO A 190 -14.13 5.44 7.00
CA PRO A 190 -13.44 4.61 7.97
C PRO A 190 -12.86 3.34 7.31
N PRO A 191 -11.86 2.72 7.93
CA PRO A 191 -11.39 1.41 7.53
C PRO A 191 -12.48 0.35 7.79
N THR A 192 -12.22 -0.89 7.34
CA THR A 192 -13.11 -2.03 7.67
C THR A 192 -13.24 -2.16 9.18
N ASP A 193 -14.47 -2.14 9.68
CA ASP A 193 -14.77 -2.39 11.08
C ASP A 193 -14.94 -3.89 11.33
N TYR A 194 -13.94 -4.51 11.94
CA TYR A 194 -13.94 -5.94 12.25
C TYR A 194 -14.81 -6.29 13.46
N LYS A 195 -15.28 -5.33 14.27
CA LYS A 195 -16.24 -5.58 15.35
C LYS A 195 -17.52 -6.25 14.82
N LYS A 196 -17.92 -5.89 13.58
CA LYS A 196 -19.07 -6.51 12.89
C LYS A 196 -18.88 -8.00 12.60
N PHE A 197 -17.64 -8.48 12.59
CA PHE A 197 -17.26 -9.86 12.31
C PHE A 197 -16.63 -10.56 13.53
N ARG A 198 -16.87 -10.05 14.74
CA ARG A 198 -16.19 -10.48 15.98
C ARG A 198 -16.20 -12.01 16.16
N MET A 199 -17.33 -12.66 15.94
CA MET A 199 -17.44 -14.13 16.11
C MET A 199 -16.57 -14.89 15.09
N VAL A 200 -16.50 -14.39 13.85
CA VAL A 200 -15.67 -15.00 12.79
C VAL A 200 -14.19 -14.80 13.12
N ILE A 201 -13.80 -13.58 13.49
CA ILE A 201 -12.43 -13.22 13.91
C ILE A 201 -12.00 -14.10 15.09
N HIS A 202 -12.83 -14.20 16.14
CA HIS A 202 -12.54 -15.05 17.29
C HIS A 202 -12.36 -16.52 16.90
N ARG A 203 -13.27 -17.08 16.09
CA ARG A 203 -13.16 -18.46 15.63
C ARG A 203 -11.89 -18.74 14.84
N MET A 204 -11.47 -17.80 13.98
CA MET A 204 -10.29 -17.95 13.11
C MET A 204 -8.98 -17.72 13.85
N TYR A 205 -8.94 -16.77 14.80
CA TYR A 205 -7.72 -16.25 15.39
C TYR A 205 -7.64 -16.41 16.91
N LYS A 206 -8.46 -17.27 17.53
CA LYS A 206 -8.50 -17.51 18.99
C LYS A 206 -7.14 -17.85 19.61
N GLN A 207 -6.22 -18.41 18.82
CA GLN A 207 -4.85 -18.71 19.24
C GLN A 207 -3.93 -17.48 19.21
N TYR A 208 -4.41 -16.35 18.67
CA TYR A 208 -3.69 -15.07 18.57
C TYR A 208 -4.52 -13.94 19.19
N PRO A 209 -4.71 -13.94 20.52
CA PRO A 209 -5.62 -12.98 21.17
C PRO A 209 -5.17 -11.52 20.98
N ALA A 210 -3.86 -11.27 20.89
CA ALA A 210 -3.34 -9.94 20.61
C ALA A 210 -3.71 -9.44 19.20
N PHE A 211 -3.72 -10.32 18.20
CA PHE A 211 -4.17 -9.97 16.85
C PHE A 211 -5.70 -9.77 16.80
N GLU A 212 -6.47 -10.58 17.53
CA GLU A 212 -7.92 -10.38 17.67
C GLU A 212 -8.21 -8.98 18.22
N GLU A 213 -7.53 -8.56 19.28
CA GLU A 213 -7.66 -7.22 19.87
C GLU A 213 -7.24 -6.12 18.87
N ALA A 214 -6.15 -6.33 18.11
CA ALA A 214 -5.73 -5.42 17.06
C ALA A 214 -6.82 -5.22 15.98
N CYS A 215 -7.54 -6.28 15.61
CA CYS A 215 -8.69 -6.19 14.70
C CYS A 215 -9.83 -5.37 15.31
N MET A 216 -10.14 -5.59 16.61
CA MET A 216 -11.26 -4.91 17.28
C MET A 216 -11.01 -3.41 17.47
N THR A 217 -9.75 -2.99 17.69
CA THR A 217 -9.38 -1.60 17.95
C THR A 217 -8.90 -0.84 16.71
N ARG A 218 -8.96 -1.46 15.53
CA ARG A 218 -8.47 -0.88 14.28
C ARG A 218 -9.08 0.48 13.93
N VAL A 219 -10.39 0.63 14.10
CA VAL A 219 -11.11 1.87 13.74
C VAL A 219 -10.66 3.03 14.61
N GLU A 220 -10.54 2.79 15.91
CA GLU A 220 -10.09 3.79 16.89
C GLU A 220 -8.64 4.21 16.64
N ARG A 221 -7.77 3.23 16.31
CA ARG A 221 -6.37 3.51 15.97
C ARG A 221 -6.27 4.35 14.69
N TYR A 222 -7.03 3.98 13.66
CA TYR A 222 -7.08 4.75 12.42
C TYR A 222 -7.54 6.19 12.66
N ALA A 223 -8.55 6.41 13.49
CA ALA A 223 -9.03 7.75 13.82
C ALA A 223 -7.92 8.61 14.47
N LYS A 224 -7.18 8.05 15.43
CA LYS A 224 -6.03 8.74 16.07
C LYS A 224 -4.94 9.09 15.04
N THR A 225 -4.66 8.17 14.10
CA THR A 225 -3.69 8.44 13.04
C THR A 225 -4.15 9.59 12.13
N ILE A 226 -5.44 9.68 11.81
CA ILE A 226 -5.99 10.80 11.04
C ILE A 226 -5.85 12.12 11.80
N GLU A 227 -6.13 12.15 13.10
CA GLU A 227 -5.94 13.35 13.94
C GLU A 227 -4.47 13.81 13.97
N LEU A 228 -3.54 12.87 14.11
CA LEU A 228 -2.10 13.14 14.01
C LEU A 228 -1.72 13.70 12.63
N MET A 229 -2.20 13.06 11.57
CA MET A 229 -1.95 13.48 10.18
C MET A 229 -2.42 14.93 9.95
N GLU A 230 -3.65 15.27 10.38
CA GLU A 230 -4.20 16.61 10.22
C GLU A 230 -3.44 17.66 11.01
N ARG A 231 -2.94 17.32 12.19
CA ARG A 231 -2.09 18.20 12.97
C ARG A 231 -0.79 18.50 12.23
N LEU A 232 -0.08 17.45 11.78
CA LEU A 232 1.19 17.59 11.07
C LEU A 232 1.03 18.23 9.69
N GLU A 233 -0.13 18.07 9.05
CA GLU A 233 -0.47 18.77 7.79
C GLU A 233 -0.58 20.28 8.02
N ARG A 234 -1.23 20.72 9.12
CA ARG A 234 -1.28 22.14 9.51
C ARG A 234 0.09 22.71 9.89
N GLU A 235 0.98 21.89 10.42
CA GLU A 235 2.37 22.24 10.75
C GLU A 235 3.29 22.28 9.50
N GLY A 236 2.77 21.96 8.32
CA GLY A 236 3.54 21.91 7.08
C GLY A 236 4.53 20.73 7.00
N ARG A 237 4.38 19.73 7.87
CA ARG A 237 5.23 18.53 7.92
C ARG A 237 4.67 17.36 7.10
N ILE A 238 3.43 17.43 6.69
CA ILE A 238 2.78 16.45 5.83
C ILE A 238 2.15 17.15 4.64
N LEU A 239 2.34 16.56 3.44
CA LEU A 239 1.61 16.87 2.24
C LEU A 239 0.81 15.64 1.83
N THR A 240 -0.54 15.76 1.76
CA THR A 240 -1.40 14.64 1.39
C THR A 240 -1.89 14.75 -0.04
N ILE A 241 -1.88 13.62 -0.77
CA ILE A 241 -2.54 13.46 -2.07
C ILE A 241 -3.64 12.43 -1.90
N ARG A 242 -4.87 12.78 -2.26
CA ARG A 242 -6.05 11.94 -2.06
C ARG A 242 -7.03 12.01 -3.24
N PRO A 243 -7.84 10.96 -3.47
CA PRO A 243 -8.86 10.97 -4.51
C PRO A 243 -9.85 12.13 -4.35
N THR A 244 -10.28 12.68 -5.47
CA THR A 244 -11.38 13.67 -5.54
C THR A 244 -12.70 13.02 -5.96
N LEU A 245 -12.61 11.86 -6.61
CA LEU A 245 -13.78 11.09 -7.02
C LEU A 245 -14.27 10.16 -5.89
N PRO A 246 -15.54 9.74 -5.92
CA PRO A 246 -16.05 8.71 -5.01
C PRO A 246 -15.18 7.44 -5.07
N PRO A 247 -14.93 6.76 -3.93
CA PRO A 247 -14.06 5.61 -3.90
C PRO A 247 -14.68 4.42 -4.66
N ILE A 248 -13.92 3.83 -5.56
CA ILE A 248 -14.32 2.57 -6.20
C ILE A 248 -14.36 1.42 -5.19
N SER A 249 -14.97 0.30 -5.56
CA SER A 249 -14.97 -0.91 -4.74
C SER A 249 -13.55 -1.41 -4.48
N LYS A 250 -13.31 -2.02 -3.31
CA LYS A 250 -12.04 -2.74 -3.03
C LYS A 250 -11.78 -3.91 -3.98
N PHE A 251 -12.83 -4.44 -4.59
CA PHE A 251 -12.80 -5.53 -5.56
C PHE A 251 -13.44 -5.10 -6.88
N GLU A 252 -13.22 -3.84 -7.27
CA GLU A 252 -13.73 -3.29 -8.53
C GLU A 252 -13.27 -4.12 -9.73
N LYS A 253 -14.14 -4.28 -10.69
CA LYS A 253 -13.89 -5.05 -11.93
C LYS A 253 -14.31 -4.31 -13.18
N ASP A 254 -14.90 -3.14 -13.00
CA ASP A 254 -15.22 -2.24 -14.08
C ASP A 254 -13.93 -1.53 -14.51
N SER A 255 -13.48 -1.84 -15.72
CA SER A 255 -12.23 -1.29 -16.27
C SER A 255 -12.30 0.23 -16.44
N ASP A 256 -13.48 0.79 -16.71
CA ASP A 256 -13.62 2.22 -16.90
C ASP A 256 -13.50 2.98 -15.59
N LYS A 257 -14.10 2.45 -14.51
CA LYS A 257 -13.95 3.00 -13.16
C LYS A 257 -12.52 2.89 -12.65
N ILE A 258 -11.85 1.77 -12.95
CA ILE A 258 -10.43 1.57 -12.61
C ILE A 258 -9.58 2.60 -13.36
N ALA A 259 -9.80 2.77 -14.67
CA ALA A 259 -9.07 3.74 -15.48
C ALA A 259 -9.36 5.19 -15.07
N GLU A 260 -10.60 5.51 -14.68
CA GLU A 260 -10.97 6.83 -14.17
C GLU A 260 -10.27 7.14 -12.87
N SER A 261 -10.23 6.19 -11.92
CA SER A 261 -9.52 6.35 -10.65
C SER A 261 -7.99 6.51 -10.84
N TYR A 262 -7.40 5.81 -11.82
CA TYR A 262 -6.00 6.02 -12.21
C TYR A 262 -5.76 7.44 -12.73
N ARG A 263 -6.64 7.90 -13.66
CA ARG A 263 -6.53 9.26 -14.21
C ARG A 263 -6.72 10.34 -13.14
N ASP A 264 -7.60 10.12 -12.17
CA ASP A 264 -7.74 11.04 -11.02
C ASP A 264 -6.41 11.14 -10.26
N GLY A 265 -5.77 10.00 -9.93
CA GLY A 265 -4.48 9.99 -9.25
C GLY A 265 -3.39 10.72 -10.03
N TYR A 266 -3.27 10.42 -11.32
CA TYR A 266 -2.32 11.10 -12.20
C TYR A 266 -2.57 12.61 -12.24
N SER A 267 -3.83 13.03 -12.41
CA SER A 267 -4.20 14.45 -12.50
C SER A 267 -4.01 15.20 -11.18
N GLN A 268 -4.24 14.55 -10.02
CA GLN A 268 -3.98 15.16 -8.72
C GLN A 268 -2.49 15.42 -8.52
N ALA A 269 -1.63 14.48 -8.92
CA ALA A 269 -0.19 14.67 -8.87
C ALA A 269 0.27 15.74 -9.86
N ASP A 270 -0.25 15.73 -11.09
CA ASP A 270 0.12 16.67 -12.12
C ASP A 270 -0.20 18.12 -11.74
N ARG A 271 -1.40 18.39 -11.22
CA ARG A 271 -1.83 19.72 -10.77
C ARG A 271 -1.00 20.25 -9.60
N ARG A 272 -0.44 19.38 -8.80
CA ARG A 272 0.31 19.72 -7.58
C ARG A 272 1.80 19.44 -7.70
N ILE A 273 2.29 19.21 -8.92
CA ILE A 273 3.68 18.78 -9.10
C ILE A 273 4.68 19.87 -8.65
N ASP A 274 4.41 21.13 -8.95
CA ASP A 274 5.28 22.24 -8.56
C ASP A 274 5.28 22.44 -7.03
N GLU A 275 4.10 22.38 -6.38
CA GLU A 275 3.96 22.39 -4.92
C GLU A 275 4.74 21.22 -4.28
N LEU A 276 4.64 20.03 -4.86
CA LEU A 276 5.32 18.85 -4.36
C LEU A 276 6.84 18.99 -4.51
N LEU A 277 7.32 19.46 -5.65
CA LEU A 277 8.74 19.68 -5.88
C LEU A 277 9.31 20.71 -4.90
N GLU A 278 8.64 21.83 -4.69
CA GLU A 278 9.01 22.83 -3.68
C GLU A 278 9.02 22.19 -2.27
N TYR A 279 7.97 21.44 -1.94
CA TYR A 279 7.83 20.78 -0.64
C TYR A 279 9.00 19.84 -0.33
N ILE A 280 9.48 19.07 -1.31
CA ILE A 280 10.63 18.16 -1.15
C ILE A 280 11.99 18.82 -1.38
N GLY A 281 12.02 20.13 -1.65
CA GLY A 281 13.25 20.90 -1.90
C GLY A 281 13.91 20.60 -3.26
N LYS A 282 13.12 20.23 -4.27
CA LYS A 282 13.57 20.07 -5.67
C LYS A 282 13.04 21.21 -6.53
N VAL A 283 13.81 21.55 -7.57
CA VAL A 283 13.39 22.50 -8.61
C VAL A 283 13.12 21.72 -9.88
N ARG A 284 12.06 22.08 -10.60
CA ARG A 284 11.75 21.48 -11.90
C ARG A 284 12.90 21.73 -12.87
N ALA A 285 13.41 20.69 -13.50
CA ALA A 285 14.39 20.85 -14.57
C ALA A 285 13.74 21.68 -15.69
N GLN A 286 14.32 22.81 -16.02
CA GLN A 286 13.87 23.57 -17.18
C GLN A 286 14.12 22.71 -18.42
N VAL A 287 13.02 22.33 -19.08
CA VAL A 287 13.10 21.69 -20.40
C VAL A 287 13.54 22.77 -21.37
N GLY A 288 14.83 22.73 -21.74
CA GLY A 288 15.40 23.59 -22.79
C GLY A 288 15.00 23.11 -24.17
#